data_dca39dea1f89e0a0894553f991e6c6b7
#
_entry.id   dca39dea1f89e0a0894553f991e6c6b7
#
_cell.length_a   1.000
_cell.length_b   1.000
_cell.length_c   1.000
_cell.angle_alpha   90.00
_cell.angle_beta   90.00
_cell.angle_gamma   90.00
#
_symmetry.space_group_name_H-M   'P 1'
#
loop_
_entity.id
_entity.type
_entity.pdbx_description
1 polymer ?
#
loop_
_entity_poly.entity_id
_entity_poly.type
_entity_poly.pdbx_seq_one_letter_code
_entity_poly.pdbx_strand_id
1 'polypeptide(L)'
;MLLPSPIEKIYLPSYNNRNVKLFVKRDDLIHEVISGNKWRKLKFNVKQCRALKHECILTFGGAYSNHLLATAAACQKEELNSIGLVRGEELNMDSNHLLKQCVEYGMQLVFISREDYALRNEKEYHEELVLKYPGSMVLPEGGANYYGMIGCQEIMAETENNFDYVFVAQGTSTTSCGIVLSLPEQTKLVVVPVLKGFDSISEMRRMFNYSGFPSEIVDELMEQVTVMNDHHFGGYAKYNNELLERMEQIFKETKIPLDPVYTGKAFVAMLDFIEQNDVRNAKVLFVHTGGTAGGKAIEKETGRCFS
;
A
#
# COMPACT_ATOMS: atom_id res chain seq x y z
N MET A 1 -9.14 -11.61 -10.61
CA MET A 1 -9.11 -11.01 -9.27
C MET A 1 -9.72 -11.98 -8.28
N LEU A 2 -8.98 -12.35 -7.25
CA LEU A 2 -9.49 -13.19 -6.15
C LEU A 2 -10.12 -12.27 -5.08
N LEU A 3 -11.44 -12.16 -5.10
CA LEU A 3 -12.22 -11.34 -4.16
C LEU A 3 -13.48 -12.10 -3.71
N PRO A 4 -13.84 -12.04 -2.43
CA PRO A 4 -13.07 -11.43 -1.34
C PRO A 4 -11.69 -12.08 -1.18
N SER A 5 -10.67 -11.30 -0.79
CA SER A 5 -9.35 -11.87 -0.55
C SER A 5 -9.37 -12.77 0.69
N PRO A 6 -8.62 -13.88 0.72
CA PRO A 6 -8.65 -14.81 1.84
C PRO A 6 -8.20 -14.19 3.17
N ILE A 7 -8.74 -14.72 4.28
CA ILE A 7 -8.21 -14.50 5.62
C ILE A 7 -7.64 -15.82 6.11
N GLU A 8 -6.34 -15.85 6.34
CA GLU A 8 -5.63 -17.02 6.83
C GLU A 8 -5.32 -16.87 8.31
N LYS A 9 -5.66 -17.88 9.10
CA LYS A 9 -5.18 -17.96 10.48
C LYS A 9 -3.77 -18.52 10.46
N ILE A 10 -2.84 -17.80 11.11
CA ILE A 10 -1.45 -18.23 11.23
C ILE A 10 -1.17 -18.68 12.67
N TYR A 11 -0.15 -19.53 12.78
CA TYR A 11 0.28 -20.09 14.07
C TYR A 11 1.75 -19.69 14.32
N LEU A 12 1.95 -18.92 15.38
CA LEU A 12 3.27 -18.57 15.90
C LEU A 12 3.33 -19.02 17.35
N PRO A 13 4.13 -20.06 17.70
CA PRO A 13 4.12 -20.69 19.02
C PRO A 13 4.29 -19.72 20.19
N SER A 14 5.17 -18.74 20.04
CA SER A 14 5.47 -17.73 21.08
C SER A 14 4.26 -16.88 21.49
N TYR A 15 3.27 -16.75 20.61
CA TYR A 15 2.08 -15.89 20.84
C TYR A 15 0.85 -16.69 21.30
N ASN A 16 0.84 -18.00 21.09
CA ASN A 16 -0.26 -18.85 21.53
C ASN A 16 -0.38 -18.95 23.06
N ASN A 17 0.74 -18.90 23.78
CA ASN A 17 0.75 -18.91 25.25
C ASN A 17 0.04 -17.68 25.84
N ARG A 18 -0.16 -16.63 25.04
CA ARG A 18 -0.91 -15.41 25.40
C ARG A 18 -2.39 -15.48 24.99
N ASN A 19 -2.83 -16.59 24.36
CA ASN A 19 -4.15 -16.73 23.74
C ASN A 19 -4.43 -15.64 22.67
N VAL A 20 -3.39 -15.21 21.96
CA VAL A 20 -3.50 -14.27 20.83
C VAL A 20 -3.70 -15.09 19.56
N LYS A 21 -4.78 -14.79 18.82
CA LYS A 21 -5.11 -15.42 17.55
C LYS A 21 -4.70 -14.49 16.41
N LEU A 22 -3.72 -14.92 15.61
CA LEU A 22 -3.17 -14.14 14.51
C LEU A 22 -3.84 -14.54 13.19
N PHE A 23 -4.18 -13.53 12.40
CA PHE A 23 -4.77 -13.68 11.08
C PHE A 23 -4.07 -12.77 10.07
N VAL A 24 -4.07 -13.19 8.81
CA VAL A 24 -3.54 -12.41 7.69
C VAL A 24 -4.62 -12.25 6.63
N LYS A 25 -4.98 -11.02 6.30
CA LYS A 25 -5.81 -10.67 5.14
C LYS A 25 -4.90 -10.67 3.91
N ARG A 26 -5.09 -11.64 3.04
CA ARG A 26 -4.21 -11.96 1.91
C ARG A 26 -4.55 -11.14 0.67
N ASP A 27 -4.48 -9.82 0.77
CA ASP A 27 -4.67 -8.96 -0.39
C ASP A 27 -3.57 -9.13 -1.44
N ASP A 28 -2.39 -9.64 -1.04
CA ASP A 28 -1.32 -10.05 -1.95
C ASP A 28 -1.76 -11.09 -2.97
N LEU A 29 -2.78 -11.90 -2.68
CA LEU A 29 -3.32 -12.92 -3.57
C LEU A 29 -4.43 -12.42 -4.51
N ILE A 30 -4.83 -11.16 -4.44
CA ILE A 30 -5.89 -10.61 -5.30
C ILE A 30 -5.58 -10.78 -6.79
N HIS A 31 -4.32 -10.53 -7.16
CA HIS A 31 -3.85 -10.68 -8.53
C HIS A 31 -2.32 -10.72 -8.54
N GLU A 32 -1.73 -11.41 -9.49
CA GLU A 32 -0.28 -11.59 -9.58
C GLU A 32 0.47 -10.25 -9.74
N VAL A 33 -0.01 -9.36 -10.58
CA VAL A 33 0.63 -8.08 -10.91
C VAL A 33 -0.06 -6.89 -10.23
N ILE A 34 -1.41 -6.80 -10.32
CA ILE A 34 -2.19 -5.74 -9.68
C ILE A 34 -2.49 -6.15 -8.23
N SER A 35 -1.45 -6.48 -7.51
CA SER A 35 -1.50 -7.13 -6.20
C SER A 35 -1.84 -6.16 -5.07
N GLY A 36 -2.47 -6.71 -4.05
CA GLY A 36 -2.67 -6.06 -2.77
C GLY A 36 -3.52 -4.78 -2.84
N ASN A 37 -3.14 -3.80 -2.05
CA ASN A 37 -3.83 -2.52 -1.96
C ASN A 37 -3.84 -1.72 -3.29
N LYS A 38 -3.05 -2.11 -4.29
CA LYS A 38 -3.01 -1.43 -5.58
C LYS A 38 -4.31 -1.65 -6.35
N TRP A 39 -4.84 -2.89 -6.35
CA TRP A 39 -6.15 -3.15 -6.95
C TRP A 39 -7.26 -2.37 -6.23
N ARG A 40 -7.26 -2.39 -4.89
CA ARG A 40 -8.24 -1.63 -4.11
C ARG A 40 -8.28 -0.16 -4.51
N LYS A 41 -7.11 0.47 -4.60
CA LYS A 41 -6.97 1.87 -4.99
C LYS A 41 -7.33 2.14 -6.44
N LEU A 42 -7.03 1.22 -7.36
CA LEU A 42 -7.26 1.42 -8.79
C LEU A 42 -8.71 1.16 -9.20
N LYS A 43 -9.39 0.21 -8.57
CA LYS A 43 -10.74 -0.24 -8.96
C LYS A 43 -11.75 0.89 -9.18
N PHE A 44 -11.88 1.80 -8.23
CA PHE A 44 -12.81 2.92 -8.34
C PHE A 44 -12.26 4.08 -9.17
N ASN A 45 -10.94 4.25 -9.21
CA ASN A 45 -10.29 5.22 -10.09
C ASN A 45 -10.51 4.87 -11.58
N VAL A 46 -10.38 3.60 -11.94
CA VAL A 46 -10.70 3.12 -13.30
C VAL A 46 -12.17 3.34 -13.64
N LYS A 47 -13.07 3.02 -12.70
CA LYS A 47 -14.52 3.31 -12.89
C LYS A 47 -14.78 4.79 -13.09
N GLN A 48 -14.15 5.66 -12.31
CA GLN A 48 -14.28 7.11 -12.42
C GLN A 48 -13.74 7.63 -13.75
N CYS A 49 -12.58 7.14 -14.18
CA CYS A 49 -12.00 7.47 -15.48
C CYS A 49 -13.00 7.23 -16.61
N ARG A 50 -13.63 6.07 -16.64
CA ARG A 50 -14.66 5.72 -17.63
C ARG A 50 -15.94 6.56 -17.48
N ALA A 51 -16.42 6.79 -16.26
CA ALA A 51 -17.62 7.59 -16.00
C ALA A 51 -17.49 9.03 -16.52
N LEU A 52 -16.29 9.58 -16.42
CA LEU A 52 -15.92 10.90 -16.93
C LEU A 52 -15.54 10.88 -18.42
N LYS A 53 -15.62 9.73 -19.10
CA LYS A 53 -15.25 9.54 -20.51
C LYS A 53 -13.79 9.87 -20.83
N HIS A 54 -12.89 9.71 -19.83
CA HIS A 54 -11.46 9.72 -20.08
C HIS A 54 -11.01 8.40 -20.68
N GLU A 55 -10.04 8.45 -21.58
CA GLU A 55 -9.49 7.28 -22.27
C GLU A 55 -8.12 6.87 -21.72
N CYS A 56 -7.56 7.67 -20.81
CA CYS A 56 -6.21 7.49 -20.30
C CYS A 56 -6.14 7.80 -18.79
N ILE A 57 -5.35 7.01 -18.06
CA ILE A 57 -4.91 7.34 -16.69
C ILE A 57 -3.46 7.79 -16.75
N LEU A 58 -3.19 9.01 -16.29
CA LEU A 58 -1.86 9.56 -16.11
C LEU A 58 -1.50 9.52 -14.62
N THR A 59 -0.35 8.93 -14.27
CA THR A 59 0.05 8.81 -12.87
C THR A 59 1.56 8.96 -12.67
N PHE A 60 2.00 8.98 -11.43
CA PHE A 60 3.38 9.26 -11.02
C PHE A 60 4.00 8.07 -10.30
N GLY A 61 5.33 7.94 -10.43
CA GLY A 61 6.08 6.97 -9.64
C GLY A 61 7.59 7.06 -9.82
N GLY A 62 8.33 6.50 -8.87
CA GLY A 62 9.77 6.29 -9.04
C GLY A 62 10.07 5.08 -9.91
N ALA A 63 11.35 4.85 -10.24
CA ALA A 63 11.82 3.76 -11.11
C ALA A 63 11.38 2.34 -10.67
N TYR A 64 11.19 2.13 -9.37
CA TYR A 64 10.77 0.85 -8.79
C TYR A 64 9.34 0.90 -8.22
N SER A 65 8.46 1.70 -8.84
CA SER A 65 7.10 1.92 -8.35
C SER A 65 6.16 0.76 -8.70
N ASN A 66 5.77 -0.03 -7.70
CA ASN A 66 4.71 -1.03 -7.85
C ASN A 66 3.35 -0.40 -8.26
N HIS A 67 3.17 0.90 -8.02
CA HIS A 67 1.97 1.60 -8.45
C HIS A 67 1.93 1.82 -9.97
N LEU A 68 3.07 2.20 -10.58
CA LEU A 68 3.16 2.32 -12.05
C LEU A 68 2.81 0.99 -12.72
N LEU A 69 3.46 -0.10 -12.29
CA LEU A 69 3.21 -1.42 -12.85
C LEU A 69 1.75 -1.87 -12.69
N ALA A 70 1.20 -1.70 -11.50
CA ALA A 70 -0.21 -2.05 -11.24
C ALA A 70 -1.17 -1.21 -12.08
N THR A 71 -0.87 0.09 -12.27
CA THR A 71 -1.70 0.98 -13.11
C THR A 71 -1.62 0.57 -14.58
N ALA A 72 -0.42 0.28 -15.11
CA ALA A 72 -0.23 -0.21 -16.48
C ALA A 72 -1.05 -1.47 -16.73
N ALA A 73 -0.90 -2.49 -15.88
CA ALA A 73 -1.62 -3.75 -15.99
C ALA A 73 -3.14 -3.59 -15.83
N ALA A 74 -3.59 -2.71 -14.93
CA ALA A 74 -5.01 -2.43 -14.75
C ALA A 74 -5.62 -1.71 -15.96
N CYS A 75 -4.92 -0.73 -16.51
CA CYS A 75 -5.36 -0.01 -17.70
C CYS A 75 -5.41 -0.95 -18.91
N GLN A 76 -4.39 -1.78 -19.14
CA GLN A 76 -4.42 -2.76 -20.22
C GLN A 76 -5.64 -3.70 -20.10
N LYS A 77 -5.86 -4.25 -18.89
CA LYS A 77 -7.01 -5.13 -18.64
C LYS A 77 -8.35 -4.46 -18.90
N GLU A 78 -8.44 -3.18 -18.63
CA GLU A 78 -9.66 -2.39 -18.75
C GLU A 78 -9.72 -1.60 -20.07
N GLU A 79 -8.86 -1.91 -21.04
CA GLU A 79 -8.80 -1.26 -22.36
C GLU A 79 -8.71 0.28 -22.27
N LEU A 80 -7.92 0.78 -21.30
CA LEU A 80 -7.57 2.18 -21.13
C LEU A 80 -6.10 2.39 -21.48
N ASN A 81 -5.77 3.56 -21.97
CA ASN A 81 -4.38 4.00 -22.09
C ASN A 81 -3.80 4.35 -20.71
N SER A 82 -2.48 4.33 -20.58
CA SER A 82 -1.81 4.78 -19.37
C SER A 82 -0.52 5.54 -19.67
N ILE A 83 -0.28 6.60 -18.90
CA ILE A 83 0.95 7.40 -18.96
C ILE A 83 1.55 7.41 -17.57
N GLY A 84 2.81 7.01 -17.45
CA GLY A 84 3.58 7.03 -16.22
C GLY A 84 4.62 8.15 -16.23
N LEU A 85 4.47 9.17 -15.37
CA LEU A 85 5.47 10.19 -15.14
C LEU A 85 6.49 9.64 -14.15
N VAL A 86 7.67 9.28 -14.65
CA VAL A 86 8.73 8.60 -13.89
C VAL A 86 9.74 9.62 -13.38
N ARG A 87 9.99 9.61 -12.05
CA ARG A 87 11.01 10.47 -11.44
C ARG A 87 12.40 10.06 -11.86
N GLY A 88 13.14 10.95 -12.54
CA GLY A 88 14.52 10.80 -12.98
C GLY A 88 14.62 10.89 -14.49
N GLU A 89 14.96 12.08 -14.98
CA GLU A 89 15.16 12.37 -16.41
C GLU A 89 16.36 11.62 -17.02
N GLU A 90 17.27 11.15 -16.14
CA GLU A 90 18.42 10.32 -16.52
C GLU A 90 18.06 8.88 -16.85
N LEU A 91 16.83 8.46 -16.52
CA LEU A 91 16.36 7.10 -16.73
C LEU A 91 15.74 6.90 -18.12
N ASN A 92 15.58 5.64 -18.49
CA ASN A 92 14.85 5.22 -19.69
C ASN A 92 14.10 3.91 -19.43
N MET A 93 13.34 3.43 -20.43
CA MET A 93 12.53 2.22 -20.30
C MET A 93 13.35 0.95 -19.98
N ASP A 94 14.65 0.94 -20.33
CA ASP A 94 15.57 -0.18 -20.10
C ASP A 94 16.30 -0.13 -18.76
N SER A 95 16.12 0.94 -17.98
CA SER A 95 16.86 1.17 -16.73
C SER A 95 16.61 0.06 -15.68
N ASN A 96 15.45 -0.61 -15.71
CA ASN A 96 15.19 -1.78 -14.89
C ASN A 96 14.01 -2.62 -15.45
N HIS A 97 13.84 -3.82 -14.90
CA HIS A 97 12.82 -4.77 -15.36
C HIS A 97 11.39 -4.29 -15.12
N LEU A 98 11.13 -3.50 -14.07
CA LEU A 98 9.79 -3.01 -13.75
C LEU A 98 9.31 -1.96 -14.76
N LEU A 99 10.18 -1.06 -15.19
CA LEU A 99 9.87 -0.09 -16.25
C LEU A 99 9.62 -0.81 -17.59
N LYS A 100 10.40 -1.85 -17.92
CA LYS A 100 10.13 -2.71 -19.07
C LYS A 100 8.76 -3.34 -19.02
N GLN A 101 8.39 -3.91 -17.88
CA GLN A 101 7.06 -4.50 -17.69
C GLN A 101 5.93 -3.46 -17.84
N CYS A 102 6.13 -2.21 -17.36
CA CYS A 102 5.15 -1.15 -17.58
C CYS A 102 4.89 -0.90 -19.08
N VAL A 103 5.96 -0.90 -19.89
CA VAL A 103 5.86 -0.75 -21.35
C VAL A 103 5.21 -1.98 -22.00
N GLU A 104 5.52 -3.19 -21.53
CA GLU A 104 4.88 -4.44 -22.00
C GLU A 104 3.37 -4.44 -21.73
N TYR A 105 2.92 -3.82 -20.63
CA TYR A 105 1.49 -3.56 -20.33
C TYR A 105 0.92 -2.34 -21.06
N GLY A 106 1.65 -1.75 -22.02
CA GLY A 106 1.19 -0.66 -22.87
C GLY A 106 1.27 0.74 -22.24
N MET A 107 1.98 0.91 -21.10
CA MET A 107 2.14 2.23 -20.50
C MET A 107 3.18 3.06 -21.26
N GLN A 108 2.81 4.29 -21.62
CA GLN A 108 3.74 5.29 -22.10
C GLN A 108 4.52 5.85 -20.90
N LEU A 109 5.85 5.69 -20.88
CA LEU A 109 6.70 6.26 -19.83
C LEU A 109 7.24 7.63 -20.27
N VAL A 110 7.13 8.60 -19.39
CA VAL A 110 7.69 9.95 -19.55
C VAL A 110 8.60 10.22 -18.34
N PHE A 111 9.89 10.38 -18.62
CA PHE A 111 10.89 10.62 -17.59
C PHE A 111 10.98 12.13 -17.33
N ILE A 112 10.78 12.54 -16.08
CA ILE A 112 10.72 13.95 -15.68
C ILE A 112 11.76 14.25 -14.61
N SER A 113 12.16 15.53 -14.53
CA SER A 113 13.10 16.01 -13.52
C SER A 113 12.62 15.76 -12.09
N ARG A 114 13.52 15.82 -11.12
CA ARG A 114 13.15 15.75 -9.70
C ARG A 114 12.37 16.97 -9.24
N GLU A 115 12.62 18.11 -9.86
CA GLU A 115 11.92 19.38 -9.66
C GLU A 115 10.46 19.26 -10.13
N ASP A 116 10.22 18.81 -11.37
CA ASP A 116 8.87 18.61 -11.88
C ASP A 116 8.13 17.56 -11.08
N TYR A 117 8.81 16.48 -10.69
CA TYR A 117 8.21 15.43 -9.86
C TYR A 117 7.82 15.93 -8.47
N ALA A 118 8.50 16.94 -7.93
CA ALA A 118 8.11 17.56 -6.65
C ALA A 118 6.72 18.22 -6.74
N LEU A 119 6.31 18.70 -7.91
CA LEU A 119 5.02 19.34 -8.16
C LEU A 119 3.84 18.37 -8.30
N ARG A 120 4.07 17.05 -8.24
CA ARG A 120 3.06 16.01 -8.50
C ARG A 120 1.78 16.05 -7.66
N ASN A 121 1.77 16.82 -6.59
CA ASN A 121 0.59 17.02 -5.75
C ASN A 121 -0.04 18.41 -5.92
N GLU A 122 0.55 19.27 -6.75
CA GLU A 122 0.05 20.63 -6.99
C GLU A 122 -1.09 20.60 -8.01
N LYS A 123 -2.16 21.33 -7.71
CA LYS A 123 -3.35 21.36 -8.54
C LYS A 123 -3.06 21.98 -9.91
N GLU A 124 -2.30 23.07 -9.92
CA GLU A 124 -1.90 23.79 -11.12
C GLU A 124 -1.12 22.88 -12.07
N TYR A 125 -0.22 22.06 -11.53
CA TYR A 125 0.55 21.11 -12.33
C TYR A 125 -0.35 20.01 -12.91
N HIS A 126 -1.37 19.56 -12.17
CA HIS A 126 -2.36 18.63 -12.72
C HIS A 126 -3.15 19.24 -13.89
N GLU A 127 -3.53 20.51 -13.80
CA GLU A 127 -4.21 21.26 -14.87
C GLU A 127 -3.32 21.36 -16.11
N GLU A 128 -2.03 21.69 -15.96
CA GLU A 128 -1.06 21.69 -17.06
C GLU A 128 -0.92 20.32 -17.72
N LEU A 129 -0.87 19.25 -16.93
CA LEU A 129 -0.76 17.88 -17.44
C LEU A 129 -2.00 17.46 -18.24
N VAL A 130 -3.21 17.85 -17.82
CA VAL A 130 -4.44 17.57 -18.57
C VAL A 130 -4.46 18.32 -19.90
N LEU A 131 -3.92 19.55 -19.96
CA LEU A 131 -3.77 20.29 -21.21
C LEU A 131 -2.72 19.63 -22.13
N LYS A 132 -1.63 19.14 -21.57
CA LYS A 132 -0.55 18.49 -22.32
C LYS A 132 -0.92 17.10 -22.83
N TYR A 133 -1.77 16.38 -22.08
CA TYR A 133 -2.25 15.03 -22.39
C TYR A 133 -3.80 15.00 -22.40
N PRO A 134 -4.44 15.54 -23.45
CA PRO A 134 -5.90 15.62 -23.55
C PRO A 134 -6.56 14.24 -23.41
N GLY A 135 -7.70 14.18 -22.73
CA GLY A 135 -8.43 12.93 -22.49
C GLY A 135 -7.86 12.08 -21.35
N SER A 136 -6.81 12.54 -20.65
CA SER A 136 -6.29 11.85 -19.49
C SER A 136 -6.93 12.31 -18.17
N MET A 137 -7.10 11.36 -17.25
CA MET A 137 -7.39 11.61 -15.84
C MET A 137 -6.10 11.49 -15.03
N VAL A 138 -5.75 12.54 -14.30
CA VAL A 138 -4.58 12.50 -13.39
C VAL A 138 -4.92 11.71 -12.14
N LEU A 139 -4.17 10.65 -11.91
CA LEU A 139 -4.22 9.83 -10.71
C LEU A 139 -2.98 10.14 -9.84
N PRO A 140 -3.13 10.65 -8.61
CA PRO A 140 -2.01 10.93 -7.73
C PRO A 140 -1.12 9.72 -7.47
N GLU A 141 0.14 9.96 -7.09
CA GLU A 141 1.11 8.91 -6.75
C GLU A 141 0.51 7.92 -5.74
N GLY A 142 0.70 6.62 -6.03
CA GLY A 142 0.17 5.56 -5.17
C GLY A 142 -1.35 5.41 -5.14
N GLY A 143 -2.09 6.11 -6.00
CA GLY A 143 -3.56 6.13 -6.00
C GLY A 143 -4.14 6.88 -4.80
N ALA A 144 -3.47 7.95 -4.36
CA ALA A 144 -3.76 8.67 -3.13
C ALA A 144 -4.88 9.72 -3.33
N ASN A 145 -6.12 9.27 -3.46
CA ASN A 145 -7.30 10.12 -3.57
C ASN A 145 -8.54 9.46 -2.92
N TYR A 146 -9.67 10.16 -2.95
CA TYR A 146 -10.95 9.69 -2.43
C TYR A 146 -11.34 8.29 -2.95
N TYR A 147 -11.26 8.06 -4.25
CA TYR A 147 -11.65 6.78 -4.86
C TYR A 147 -10.70 5.64 -4.45
N GLY A 148 -9.42 5.94 -4.27
CA GLY A 148 -8.45 4.98 -3.73
C GLY A 148 -8.74 4.62 -2.28
N MET A 149 -9.15 5.59 -1.47
CA MET A 149 -9.55 5.40 -0.08
C MET A 149 -10.81 4.53 0.03
N ILE A 150 -11.87 4.86 -0.71
CA ILE A 150 -13.12 4.07 -0.75
C ILE A 150 -12.85 2.64 -1.23
N GLY A 151 -11.95 2.44 -2.19
CA GLY A 151 -11.56 1.10 -2.60
C GLY A 151 -10.86 0.30 -1.50
N CYS A 152 -10.05 0.96 -0.66
CA CYS A 152 -9.40 0.31 0.48
C CYS A 152 -10.36 0.04 1.65
N GLN A 153 -11.51 0.70 1.73
CA GLN A 153 -12.59 0.40 2.68
C GLN A 153 -13.07 -1.05 2.55
N GLU A 154 -13.06 -1.60 1.34
CA GLU A 154 -13.48 -2.98 1.09
C GLU A 154 -12.62 -4.02 1.84
N ILE A 155 -11.38 -3.68 2.24
CA ILE A 155 -10.49 -4.59 2.97
C ILE A 155 -11.16 -5.12 4.23
N MET A 156 -11.76 -4.25 5.01
CA MET A 156 -12.45 -4.64 6.25
C MET A 156 -13.91 -5.03 5.98
N ALA A 157 -14.58 -4.41 5.02
CA ALA A 157 -15.95 -4.76 4.65
C ALA A 157 -16.11 -6.22 4.20
N GLU A 158 -15.04 -6.84 3.69
CA GLU A 158 -15.00 -8.27 3.34
C GLU A 158 -14.79 -9.19 4.56
N THR A 159 -14.61 -8.67 5.77
CA THR A 159 -14.32 -9.47 6.95
C THR A 159 -15.60 -9.68 7.78
N GLU A 160 -15.91 -10.92 8.11
CA GLU A 160 -17.02 -11.27 9.03
C GLU A 160 -16.55 -11.35 10.48
N ASN A 161 -15.25 -11.32 10.73
CA ASN A 161 -14.67 -11.48 12.06
C ASN A 161 -14.43 -10.12 12.71
N ASN A 162 -14.74 -10.03 14.00
CA ASN A 162 -14.32 -8.91 14.83
C ASN A 162 -12.86 -9.14 15.27
N PHE A 163 -12.02 -8.13 15.05
CA PHE A 163 -10.63 -8.10 15.48
C PHE A 163 -10.46 -7.02 16.54
N ASP A 164 -9.56 -7.25 17.51
CA ASP A 164 -9.20 -6.24 18.51
C ASP A 164 -8.21 -5.25 17.91
N TYR A 165 -7.30 -5.74 17.06
CA TYR A 165 -6.26 -4.94 16.40
C TYR A 165 -6.15 -5.30 14.92
N VAL A 166 -5.98 -4.29 14.08
CA VAL A 166 -5.67 -4.42 12.64
C VAL A 166 -4.36 -3.71 12.35
N PHE A 167 -3.39 -4.41 11.78
CA PHE A 167 -2.06 -3.86 11.44
C PHE A 167 -1.91 -3.66 9.95
N VAL A 168 -1.34 -2.52 9.56
CA VAL A 168 -1.07 -2.21 8.16
C VAL A 168 0.19 -1.37 7.98
N ALA A 169 0.99 -1.69 6.96
CA ALA A 169 2.10 -0.84 6.53
C ALA A 169 1.59 0.46 5.89
N GLN A 170 2.23 1.58 6.21
CA GLN A 170 1.85 2.89 5.69
C GLN A 170 2.98 3.54 4.89
N GLY A 171 2.69 3.80 3.61
CA GLY A 171 3.48 4.68 2.75
C GLY A 171 2.73 5.97 2.48
N THR A 172 1.74 5.94 1.56
CA THR A 172 0.70 6.97 1.45
C THR A 172 -0.45 6.58 2.38
N SER A 173 -1.09 7.49 3.04
CA SER A 173 -2.12 7.19 4.05
C SER A 173 -3.42 6.58 3.50
N THR A 174 -3.56 6.46 2.18
CA THR A 174 -4.79 6.02 1.48
C THR A 174 -5.35 4.69 1.99
N THR A 175 -4.48 3.68 2.19
CA THR A 175 -4.92 2.36 2.64
C THR A 175 -5.40 2.41 4.07
N SER A 176 -4.66 3.08 4.94
CA SER A 176 -5.01 3.26 6.37
C SER A 176 -6.31 4.04 6.53
N CYS A 177 -6.51 5.11 5.74
CA CYS A 177 -7.76 5.87 5.72
C CYS A 177 -8.94 5.00 5.26
N GLY A 178 -8.76 4.18 4.23
CA GLY A 178 -9.82 3.28 3.78
C GLY A 178 -10.17 2.23 4.83
N ILE A 179 -9.18 1.65 5.49
CA ILE A 179 -9.39 0.66 6.55
C ILE A 179 -10.19 1.27 7.70
N VAL A 180 -9.78 2.43 8.25
CA VAL A 180 -10.43 3.02 9.42
C VAL A 180 -11.89 3.40 9.17
N LEU A 181 -12.27 3.74 7.92
CA LEU A 181 -13.66 4.03 7.55
C LEU A 181 -14.64 2.85 7.73
N SER A 182 -14.14 1.64 7.80
CA SER A 182 -14.97 0.42 7.90
C SER A 182 -14.61 -0.46 9.10
N LEU A 183 -13.80 0.08 10.02
CA LEU A 183 -13.52 -0.61 11.27
C LEU A 183 -14.72 -0.56 12.22
N PRO A 184 -15.03 -1.66 12.92
CA PRO A 184 -15.89 -1.61 14.10
C PRO A 184 -15.31 -0.66 15.16
N GLU A 185 -16.16 0.05 15.88
CA GLU A 185 -15.79 1.06 16.88
C GLU A 185 -14.76 0.57 17.92
N GLN A 186 -14.88 -0.70 18.35
CA GLN A 186 -13.99 -1.30 19.35
C GLN A 186 -12.64 -1.75 18.79
N THR A 187 -12.46 -1.76 17.46
CA THR A 187 -11.22 -2.23 16.81
C THR A 187 -10.21 -1.10 16.71
N LYS A 188 -8.96 -1.36 17.04
CA LYS A 188 -7.86 -0.39 16.87
C LYS A 188 -7.07 -0.67 15.59
N LEU A 189 -6.87 0.37 14.78
CA LEU A 189 -5.97 0.34 13.64
C LEU A 189 -4.56 0.72 14.09
N VAL A 190 -3.60 -0.17 13.90
CA VAL A 190 -2.19 0.12 14.15
C VAL A 190 -1.50 0.33 12.81
N VAL A 191 -1.08 1.56 12.54
CA VAL A 191 -0.36 1.93 11.33
C VAL A 191 1.14 1.95 11.56
N VAL A 192 1.89 1.41 10.61
CA VAL A 192 3.35 1.32 10.67
C VAL A 192 3.94 2.10 9.49
N PRO A 193 4.36 3.36 9.69
CA PRO A 193 4.97 4.16 8.64
C PRO A 193 6.33 3.60 8.25
N VAL A 194 6.55 3.43 6.94
CA VAL A 194 7.82 2.93 6.40
C VAL A 194 8.82 4.04 6.08
N LEU A 195 8.36 5.31 6.15
CA LEU A 195 9.18 6.50 5.95
C LEU A 195 9.65 7.05 7.30
N LYS A 196 10.91 7.43 7.37
CA LYS A 196 11.44 8.09 8.58
C LYS A 196 10.88 9.50 8.72
N GLY A 197 10.37 9.84 9.90
CA GLY A 197 9.80 11.17 10.20
C GLY A 197 8.45 11.44 9.54
N PHE A 198 7.73 10.40 9.12
CA PHE A 198 6.40 10.53 8.53
C PHE A 198 5.34 10.74 9.62
N ASP A 199 4.64 11.86 9.56
CA ASP A 199 3.52 12.14 10.46
C ASP A 199 2.23 11.48 9.92
N SER A 200 2.00 10.25 10.37
CA SER A 200 0.88 9.41 9.94
C SER A 200 -0.47 10.07 10.21
N ILE A 201 -0.65 10.65 11.39
CA ILE A 201 -1.94 11.24 11.80
C ILE A 201 -2.25 12.48 10.97
N SER A 202 -1.29 13.39 10.84
CA SER A 202 -1.47 14.60 10.02
C SER A 202 -1.75 14.27 8.57
N GLU A 203 -1.09 13.26 7.99
CA GLU A 203 -1.34 12.85 6.61
C GLU A 203 -2.70 12.14 6.42
N MET A 204 -3.15 11.35 7.38
CA MET A 204 -4.50 10.77 7.35
C MET A 204 -5.56 11.87 7.45
N ARG A 205 -5.41 12.81 8.38
CA ARG A 205 -6.28 13.99 8.51
C ARG A 205 -6.32 14.81 7.22
N ARG A 206 -5.15 15.08 6.62
CA ARG A 206 -5.04 15.81 5.35
C ARG A 206 -5.82 15.09 4.24
N MET A 207 -5.72 13.78 4.14
CA MET A 207 -6.43 12.99 3.13
C MET A 207 -7.95 13.04 3.33
N PHE A 208 -8.44 12.92 4.55
CA PHE A 208 -9.87 13.02 4.85
C PHE A 208 -10.41 14.43 4.55
N ASN A 209 -9.71 15.48 5.00
CA ASN A 209 -10.10 16.86 4.77
C ASN A 209 -10.14 17.18 3.25
N TYR A 210 -9.12 16.75 2.50
CA TYR A 210 -9.08 16.91 1.05
C TYR A 210 -10.22 16.15 0.35
N SER A 211 -10.69 15.06 0.96
CA SER A 211 -11.82 14.25 0.48
C SER A 211 -13.19 14.76 0.95
N GLY A 212 -13.25 15.89 1.68
CA GLY A 212 -14.48 16.56 2.10
C GLY A 212 -15.16 15.97 3.34
N PHE A 213 -14.43 15.19 4.16
CA PHE A 213 -14.96 14.67 5.41
C PHE A 213 -15.03 15.78 6.48
N PRO A 214 -16.14 15.89 7.26
CA PRO A 214 -16.25 16.81 8.39
C PRO A 214 -15.17 16.54 9.45
N SER A 215 -14.64 17.61 10.06
CA SER A 215 -13.55 17.51 11.05
C SER A 215 -13.91 16.64 12.25
N GLU A 216 -15.16 16.72 12.71
CA GLU A 216 -15.66 15.95 13.84
C GLU A 216 -15.60 14.45 13.55
N ILE A 217 -15.99 14.02 12.35
CA ILE A 217 -15.89 12.62 11.91
C ILE A 217 -14.43 12.19 11.80
N VAL A 218 -13.55 13.08 11.31
CA VAL A 218 -12.12 12.79 11.22
C VAL A 218 -11.52 12.60 12.61
N ASP A 219 -11.92 13.42 13.59
CA ASP A 219 -11.45 13.30 14.98
C ASP A 219 -11.85 11.94 15.58
N GLU A 220 -13.10 11.53 15.44
CA GLU A 220 -13.59 10.22 15.89
C GLU A 220 -12.82 9.06 15.24
N LEU A 221 -12.59 9.13 13.92
CA LEU A 221 -11.81 8.10 13.22
C LEU A 221 -10.37 8.01 13.72
N MET A 222 -9.74 9.14 14.04
CA MET A 222 -8.35 9.16 14.52
C MET A 222 -8.20 8.59 15.95
N GLU A 223 -9.26 8.56 16.76
CA GLU A 223 -9.24 7.89 18.07
C GLU A 223 -9.02 6.37 17.97
N GLN A 224 -9.37 5.77 16.83
CA GLN A 224 -9.12 4.35 16.57
C GLN A 224 -7.71 4.07 16.08
N VAL A 225 -6.90 5.10 15.77
CA VAL A 225 -5.58 4.93 15.14
C VAL A 225 -4.46 5.02 16.17
N THR A 226 -3.58 4.02 16.14
CA THR A 226 -2.31 3.99 16.86
C THR A 226 -1.17 3.95 15.85
N VAL A 227 -0.06 4.66 16.11
CA VAL A 227 1.08 4.74 15.18
C VAL A 227 2.32 4.12 15.82
N MET A 228 2.99 3.22 15.11
CA MET A 228 4.29 2.64 15.50
C MET A 228 5.42 3.25 14.67
N ASN A 229 5.95 4.39 15.11
CA ASN A 229 6.91 5.19 14.34
C ASN A 229 8.31 4.59 14.22
N ASP A 230 8.71 3.69 15.13
CA ASP A 230 10.11 3.26 15.25
C ASP A 230 10.49 2.08 14.35
N HIS A 231 9.51 1.49 13.65
CA HIS A 231 9.70 0.30 12.81
C HIS A 231 9.99 0.64 11.33
N HIS A 232 10.50 1.81 11.04
CA HIS A 232 10.87 2.19 9.66
C HIS A 232 12.22 1.60 9.20
N PHE A 233 13.05 1.05 10.09
CA PHE A 233 14.35 0.42 9.81
C PHE A 233 15.27 1.27 8.90
N GLY A 234 15.38 2.57 9.19
CA GLY A 234 16.17 3.53 8.41
C GLY A 234 15.39 4.34 7.38
N GLY A 235 14.14 4.00 7.08
CA GLY A 235 13.24 4.73 6.18
C GLY A 235 12.86 3.95 4.93
N TYR A 236 12.34 4.66 3.92
CA TYR A 236 11.85 4.06 2.68
C TYR A 236 12.94 3.25 1.95
N ALA A 237 12.59 2.03 1.54
CA ALA A 237 13.46 1.07 0.86
C ALA A 237 14.77 0.74 1.61
N LYS A 238 14.86 1.07 2.91
CA LYS A 238 15.96 0.69 3.79
C LYS A 238 15.57 -0.49 4.67
N TYR A 239 16.53 -1.36 4.92
CA TYR A 239 16.39 -2.53 5.79
C TYR A 239 17.76 -2.84 6.44
N ASN A 240 17.74 -3.58 7.51
CA ASN A 240 18.95 -4.08 8.20
C ASN A 240 18.89 -5.60 8.35
N ASN A 241 19.98 -6.21 8.84
CA ASN A 241 20.04 -7.65 9.01
C ASN A 241 19.01 -8.17 10.01
N GLU A 242 18.74 -7.44 11.08
CA GLU A 242 17.73 -7.81 12.07
C GLU A 242 16.34 -7.99 11.44
N LEU A 243 15.89 -7.04 10.59
CA LEU A 243 14.63 -7.16 9.90
C LEU A 243 14.60 -8.40 9.00
N LEU A 244 15.66 -8.62 8.21
CA LEU A 244 15.72 -9.75 7.28
C LEU A 244 15.71 -11.10 8.01
N GLU A 245 16.42 -11.22 9.14
CA GLU A 245 16.44 -12.42 9.99
C GLU A 245 15.06 -12.73 10.56
N ARG A 246 14.39 -11.71 11.07
CA ARG A 246 13.01 -11.86 11.57
C ARG A 246 12.03 -12.23 10.47
N MET A 247 12.14 -11.64 9.29
CA MET A 247 11.30 -12.00 8.13
C MET A 247 11.53 -13.44 7.68
N GLU A 248 12.78 -13.90 7.63
CA GLU A 248 13.13 -15.28 7.29
C GLU A 248 12.53 -16.28 8.30
N GLN A 249 12.59 -15.98 9.60
CA GLN A 249 11.96 -16.80 10.64
C GLN A 249 10.42 -16.80 10.48
N ILE A 250 9.79 -15.65 10.27
CA ILE A 250 8.34 -15.54 10.05
C ILE A 250 7.92 -16.39 8.84
N PHE A 251 8.64 -16.29 7.73
CA PHE A 251 8.36 -17.09 6.53
C PHE A 251 8.53 -18.58 6.78
N LYS A 252 9.57 -18.98 7.50
CA LYS A 252 9.82 -20.38 7.86
C LYS A 252 8.65 -20.98 8.65
N GLU A 253 8.07 -20.21 9.58
CA GLU A 253 7.00 -20.67 10.47
C GLU A 253 5.61 -20.56 9.83
N THR A 254 5.34 -19.49 9.08
CA THR A 254 3.99 -19.14 8.60
C THR A 254 3.77 -19.39 7.10
N LYS A 255 4.84 -19.46 6.31
CA LYS A 255 4.81 -19.45 4.84
C LYS A 255 4.14 -18.21 4.23
N ILE A 256 4.03 -17.11 5.02
CA ILE A 256 3.54 -15.83 4.52
C ILE A 256 4.72 -15.07 3.92
N PRO A 257 4.73 -14.81 2.59
CA PRO A 257 5.79 -14.03 1.96
C PRO A 257 5.70 -12.57 2.39
N LEU A 258 6.82 -11.93 2.66
CA LEU A 258 6.87 -10.53 3.08
C LEU A 258 7.87 -9.76 2.21
N ASP A 259 7.69 -8.46 2.07
CA ASP A 259 8.68 -7.57 1.48
C ASP A 259 9.35 -6.70 2.55
N PRO A 260 10.66 -6.42 2.44
CA PRO A 260 11.39 -5.66 3.47
C PRO A 260 11.12 -4.16 3.43
N VAL A 261 10.38 -3.65 2.43
CA VAL A 261 10.06 -2.22 2.31
C VAL A 261 8.82 -1.85 3.11
N TYR A 262 7.79 -2.69 3.06
CA TYR A 262 6.46 -2.43 3.66
C TYR A 262 6.04 -3.53 4.63
N THR A 263 5.67 -4.69 4.10
CA THR A 263 4.94 -5.72 4.84
C THR A 263 5.79 -6.37 5.92
N GLY A 264 7.08 -6.58 5.69
CA GLY A 264 8.01 -7.10 6.68
C GLY A 264 8.14 -6.19 7.90
N LYS A 265 8.28 -4.89 7.68
CA LYS A 265 8.36 -3.89 8.77
C LYS A 265 7.09 -3.90 9.62
N ALA A 266 5.93 -3.91 8.97
CA ALA A 266 4.65 -3.88 9.67
C ALA A 266 4.35 -5.20 10.39
N PHE A 267 4.76 -6.33 9.84
CA PHE A 267 4.60 -7.62 10.50
C PHE A 267 5.47 -7.72 11.76
N VAL A 268 6.74 -7.30 11.64
CA VAL A 268 7.66 -7.22 12.80
C VAL A 268 7.11 -6.27 13.86
N ALA A 269 6.61 -5.10 13.47
CA ALA A 269 5.97 -4.15 14.39
C ALA A 269 4.75 -4.76 15.10
N MET A 270 3.93 -5.55 14.40
CA MET A 270 2.79 -6.27 15.00
C MET A 270 3.26 -7.21 16.12
N LEU A 271 4.32 -7.98 15.88
CA LEU A 271 4.85 -8.90 16.88
C LEU A 271 5.39 -8.15 18.10
N ASP A 272 6.15 -7.09 17.88
CA ASP A 272 6.71 -6.25 18.95
C ASP A 272 5.60 -5.54 19.74
N PHE A 273 4.55 -5.07 19.08
CA PHE A 273 3.40 -4.47 19.76
C PHE A 273 2.73 -5.45 20.72
N ILE A 274 2.53 -6.70 20.28
CA ILE A 274 1.90 -7.75 21.10
C ILE A 274 2.75 -8.02 22.35
N GLU A 275 4.07 -8.04 22.20
CA GLU A 275 4.98 -8.27 23.31
C GLU A 275 5.08 -7.09 24.27
N GLN A 276 5.31 -5.89 23.76
CA GLN A 276 5.53 -4.67 24.52
C GLN A 276 4.29 -4.24 25.33
N ASN A 277 3.09 -4.49 24.78
CA ASN A 277 1.82 -4.15 25.44
C ASN A 277 1.19 -5.33 26.19
N ASP A 278 1.91 -6.44 26.34
CA ASP A 278 1.41 -7.68 26.96
C ASP A 278 0.01 -8.09 26.49
N VAL A 279 -0.23 -7.97 25.15
CA VAL A 279 -1.54 -8.27 24.56
C VAL A 279 -1.91 -9.73 24.82
N ARG A 280 -3.10 -9.95 25.36
CA ARG A 280 -3.64 -11.28 25.71
C ARG A 280 -5.10 -11.40 25.27
N ASN A 281 -5.53 -12.64 25.02
CA ASN A 281 -6.94 -12.98 24.69
C ASN A 281 -7.51 -12.14 23.53
N ALA A 282 -6.69 -11.85 22.51
CA ALA A 282 -7.02 -10.96 21.41
C ALA A 282 -6.98 -11.65 20.04
N LYS A 283 -7.76 -11.13 19.11
CA LYS A 283 -7.70 -11.42 17.68
C LYS A 283 -6.99 -10.28 16.97
N VAL A 284 -5.91 -10.58 16.30
CA VAL A 284 -5.08 -9.61 15.58
C VAL A 284 -5.07 -9.95 14.11
N LEU A 285 -5.40 -8.95 13.27
CA LEU A 285 -5.37 -9.06 11.82
C LEU A 285 -4.17 -8.28 11.27
N PHE A 286 -3.35 -8.92 10.49
CA PHE A 286 -2.36 -8.28 9.63
C PHE A 286 -2.90 -8.12 8.22
N VAL A 287 -2.91 -6.91 7.67
CA VAL A 287 -3.30 -6.66 6.28
C VAL A 287 -2.08 -6.75 5.38
N HIS A 288 -1.98 -7.83 4.63
CA HIS A 288 -0.91 -8.05 3.66
C HIS A 288 -1.17 -7.27 2.38
N THR A 289 -0.57 -6.10 2.26
CA THR A 289 -0.83 -5.15 1.17
C THR A 289 -0.12 -5.45 -0.15
N GLY A 290 0.50 -6.62 -0.30
CA GLY A 290 1.26 -7.00 -1.51
C GLY A 290 2.73 -6.56 -1.45
N GLY A 291 3.35 -6.39 -2.60
CA GLY A 291 4.75 -5.93 -2.69
C GLY A 291 5.80 -7.05 -2.79
N THR A 292 5.40 -8.32 -2.81
CA THR A 292 6.30 -9.50 -2.76
C THR A 292 7.31 -9.56 -3.91
N ALA A 293 7.00 -8.95 -5.06
CA ALA A 293 7.96 -8.91 -6.19
C ALA A 293 9.27 -8.17 -5.82
N GLY A 294 9.19 -7.12 -4.98
CA GLY A 294 10.38 -6.42 -4.45
C GLY A 294 11.20 -7.28 -3.50
N GLY A 295 10.56 -8.17 -2.75
CA GLY A 295 11.20 -9.12 -1.85
C GLY A 295 12.13 -10.07 -2.59
N LYS A 296 11.69 -10.67 -3.70
CA LYS A 296 12.48 -11.61 -4.51
C LYS A 296 13.81 -11.04 -5.02
N ALA A 297 13.86 -9.75 -5.35
CA ALA A 297 15.10 -9.11 -5.77
C ALA A 297 16.13 -9.07 -4.61
N ILE A 298 15.66 -8.75 -3.41
CA ILE A 298 16.49 -8.68 -2.20
C ILE A 298 16.90 -10.08 -1.73
N GLU A 299 16.05 -11.09 -1.86
CA GLU A 299 16.42 -12.50 -1.61
C GLU A 299 17.59 -12.96 -2.49
N LYS A 300 17.54 -12.61 -3.78
CA LYS A 300 18.61 -12.92 -4.71
C LYS A 300 19.92 -12.21 -4.37
N GLU A 301 19.85 -10.99 -3.87
CA GLU A 301 21.02 -10.19 -3.47
C GLU A 301 21.62 -10.72 -2.16
N THR A 302 20.77 -11.06 -1.18
CA THR A 302 21.21 -11.38 0.19
C THR A 302 21.37 -12.88 0.45
N GLY A 303 20.88 -13.76 -0.44
CA GLY A 303 20.85 -15.21 -0.27
C GLY A 303 19.84 -15.69 0.81
N ARG A 304 18.98 -14.82 1.30
CA ARG A 304 17.95 -15.13 2.31
C ARG A 304 16.63 -15.54 1.63
N CYS A 305 15.72 -16.16 2.38
CA CYS A 305 14.43 -16.63 1.89
C CYS A 305 13.30 -16.15 2.82
N PHE A 306 12.46 -15.24 2.33
CA PHE A 306 11.31 -14.66 3.06
C PHE A 306 10.09 -14.37 2.15
N SER A 307 10.09 -14.91 0.92
CA SER A 307 8.94 -14.79 -0.01
C SER A 307 8.71 -16.07 -0.85
#